data_39943189c45f36588bfa251789085a9e
#
_entry.id   39943189c45f36588bfa251789085a9e
#
_cell.length_a   1.000
_cell.length_b   1.000
_cell.length_c   1.000
_cell.angle_alpha   90.00
_cell.angle_beta   90.00
_cell.angle_gamma   90.00
#
_symmetry.space_group_name_H-M   'P 1'
#
loop_
_entity.id
_entity.type
_entity.pdbx_description
1 polymer ?
#
loop_
_entity_poly.entity_id
_entity_poly.type
_entity_poly.pdbx_seq_one_letter_code
_entity_poly.pdbx_strand_id
1 'polypeptide(L)'
;MNNTLTSLVAVDWGTSSLRGARLDAAGQVLEERSFDRGIMTVPPGGFATVFEACFADWRGAEGSLCLVSGMAGSRQGWIEAPYCACPAGFDEVAAKLVWITDAPAGWRIAVVPGLSCEHPASTPGASGGVPDVMRGEEVQIFGAIQLTGLRDGLFVLPGTHSKWATVQNGRITGFKTFMTGEFFALLRQH
;
A
#
# COMPACT_ATOMS: atom_id res chain seq x y z
N MET A 1 22.78 10.24 17.88
CA MET A 1 21.85 11.31 17.50
C MET A 1 20.46 10.71 17.55
N ASN A 2 19.69 11.02 18.59
CA ASN A 2 18.29 10.57 18.69
C ASN A 2 17.47 11.35 17.66
N ASN A 3 17.21 10.72 16.53
CA ASN A 3 16.32 11.26 15.51
C ASN A 3 14.88 10.99 16.00
N THR A 4 14.37 11.85 16.86
CA THR A 4 12.98 11.78 17.32
C THR A 4 12.12 12.23 16.14
N LEU A 5 11.60 11.28 15.38
CA LEU A 5 10.54 11.56 14.40
C LEU A 5 9.37 12.22 15.13
N THR A 6 9.14 13.49 14.86
CA THR A 6 8.08 14.28 15.51
C THR A 6 6.71 13.99 14.91
N SER A 7 6.66 13.51 13.67
CA SER A 7 5.42 13.04 13.03
C SER A 7 5.72 12.11 11.85
N LEU A 8 4.82 11.17 11.62
CA LEU A 8 4.78 10.31 10.46
C LEU A 8 3.52 10.63 9.64
N VAL A 9 3.65 10.69 8.34
CA VAL A 9 2.50 10.76 7.43
C VAL A 9 2.37 9.41 6.71
N ALA A 10 1.21 8.79 6.84
CA ALA A 10 0.85 7.57 6.11
C ALA A 10 -0.12 7.94 4.99
N VAL A 11 0.15 7.48 3.78
CA VAL A 11 -0.66 7.78 2.59
C VAL A 11 -1.07 6.48 1.91
N ASP A 12 -2.36 6.34 1.63
CA ASP A 12 -2.91 5.34 0.73
C ASP A 12 -3.30 6.04 -0.58
N TRP A 13 -2.51 5.81 -1.64
CA TRP A 13 -2.76 6.41 -2.95
C TRP A 13 -3.23 5.36 -3.93
N GLY A 14 -4.55 5.23 -3.99
CA GLY A 14 -5.24 4.28 -4.85
C GLY A 14 -5.42 4.76 -6.29
N THR A 15 -6.17 3.98 -7.07
CA THR A 15 -6.47 4.28 -8.47
C THR A 15 -7.32 5.55 -8.61
N SER A 16 -8.35 5.72 -7.77
CA SER A 16 -9.34 6.81 -7.83
C SER A 16 -9.30 7.77 -6.64
N SER A 17 -8.68 7.38 -5.53
CA SER A 17 -8.66 8.19 -4.30
C SER A 17 -7.25 8.30 -3.71
N LEU A 18 -7.03 9.39 -2.98
CA LEU A 18 -5.84 9.67 -2.20
C LEU A 18 -6.28 9.93 -0.76
N ARG A 19 -5.77 9.15 0.18
CA ARG A 19 -6.03 9.29 1.61
C ARG A 19 -4.72 9.48 2.35
N GLY A 20 -4.75 10.30 3.38
CA GLY A 20 -3.59 10.50 4.24
C GLY A 20 -3.99 10.57 5.71
N ALA A 21 -3.10 10.09 6.57
CA ALA A 21 -3.21 10.21 8.01
C ALA A 21 -1.89 10.76 8.56
N ARG A 22 -1.97 11.78 9.40
CA ARG A 22 -0.84 12.28 10.18
C ARG A 22 -0.86 11.62 11.55
N LEU A 23 0.25 11.01 11.91
CA LEU A 23 0.43 10.22 13.13
C LEU A 23 1.42 10.91 14.06
N ASP A 24 1.21 10.78 15.36
CA ASP A 24 2.22 11.13 16.36
C ASP A 24 3.29 10.04 16.52
N ALA A 25 4.24 10.28 17.41
CA ALA A 25 5.32 9.33 17.70
C ALA A 25 4.84 8.01 18.34
N ALA A 26 3.63 7.97 18.89
CA ALA A 26 3.00 6.79 19.43
C ALA A 26 2.13 6.04 18.40
N GLY A 27 2.04 6.55 17.16
CA GLY A 27 1.22 5.99 16.09
C GLY A 27 -0.26 6.35 16.19
N GLN A 28 -0.62 7.33 17.03
CA GLN A 28 -2.01 7.78 17.12
C GLN A 28 -2.34 8.74 15.97
N VAL A 29 -3.50 8.59 15.38
CA VAL A 29 -3.97 9.45 14.31
C VAL A 29 -4.30 10.83 14.87
N LEU A 30 -3.61 11.86 14.37
CA LEU A 30 -3.83 13.26 14.71
C LEU A 30 -4.81 13.93 13.75
N GLU A 31 -4.75 13.59 12.48
CA GLU A 31 -5.58 14.15 11.42
C GLU A 31 -5.68 13.20 10.25
N GLU A 32 -6.84 13.15 9.59
CA GLU A 32 -7.06 12.39 8.36
C GLU A 32 -7.60 13.28 7.26
N ARG A 33 -7.22 12.99 6.01
CA ARG A 33 -7.72 13.63 4.80
C ARG A 33 -8.03 12.61 3.72
N SER A 34 -9.03 12.92 2.91
CA SER A 34 -9.39 12.13 1.73
C SER A 34 -9.69 13.05 0.55
N PHE A 35 -9.20 12.67 -0.62
CA PHE A 35 -9.35 13.42 -1.86
C PHE A 35 -9.72 12.48 -3.01
N ASP A 36 -10.55 12.94 -3.93
CA ASP A 36 -10.84 12.27 -5.20
C ASP A 36 -9.70 12.51 -6.21
N ARG A 37 -8.46 12.18 -5.77
CA ARG A 37 -7.20 12.40 -6.52
C ARG A 37 -6.36 11.13 -6.58
N GLY A 38 -6.96 10.05 -7.10
CA GLY A 38 -6.21 8.82 -7.35
C GLY A 38 -5.18 8.99 -8.47
N ILE A 39 -4.30 7.99 -8.64
CA ILE A 39 -3.18 8.07 -9.59
C ILE A 39 -3.64 8.35 -11.03
N MET A 40 -4.85 7.95 -11.41
CA MET A 40 -5.39 8.17 -12.75
C MET A 40 -5.71 9.65 -13.05
N THR A 41 -5.80 10.49 -12.04
CA THR A 41 -6.04 11.95 -12.20
C THR A 41 -4.74 12.77 -12.17
N VAL A 42 -3.62 12.13 -11.88
CA VAL A 42 -2.32 12.79 -11.78
C VAL A 42 -1.70 12.95 -13.17
N PRO A 43 -1.38 14.17 -13.61
CA PRO A 43 -0.71 14.35 -14.89
C PRO A 43 0.71 13.76 -14.86
N PRO A 44 1.30 13.40 -16.01
CA PRO A 44 2.67 12.92 -16.09
C PRO A 44 3.65 13.84 -15.34
N GLY A 45 4.44 13.27 -14.43
CA GLY A 45 5.39 14.03 -13.58
C GLY A 45 4.75 14.86 -12.46
N GLY A 46 3.42 14.80 -12.28
CA GLY A 46 2.67 15.65 -11.34
C GLY A 46 2.54 15.12 -9.92
N PHE A 47 3.07 13.94 -9.59
CA PHE A 47 2.87 13.32 -8.28
C PHE A 47 3.36 14.20 -7.11
N ALA A 48 4.57 14.75 -7.21
CA ALA A 48 5.12 15.65 -6.19
C ALA A 48 4.24 16.89 -5.96
N THR A 49 3.75 17.48 -7.05
CA THR A 49 2.87 18.66 -6.99
C THR A 49 1.52 18.35 -6.34
N VAL A 50 0.91 17.21 -6.71
CA VAL A 50 -0.37 16.78 -6.10
C VAL A 50 -0.18 16.44 -4.62
N PHE A 51 0.90 15.75 -4.27
CA PHE A 51 1.25 15.45 -2.88
C PHE A 51 1.40 16.72 -2.05
N GLU A 52 2.18 17.69 -2.51
CA GLU A 52 2.36 19.00 -1.84
C GLU A 52 1.03 19.73 -1.70
N ALA A 53 0.20 19.78 -2.73
CA ALA A 53 -1.10 20.44 -2.68
C ALA A 53 -2.04 19.84 -1.61
N CYS A 54 -1.85 18.55 -1.27
CA CYS A 54 -2.70 17.84 -0.30
C CYS A 54 -2.14 17.87 1.13
N PHE A 55 -0.80 17.89 1.29
CA PHE A 55 -0.16 17.59 2.58
C PHE A 55 0.95 18.55 3.00
N ALA A 56 1.22 19.64 2.26
CA ALA A 56 2.33 20.54 2.55
C ALA A 56 2.32 21.10 3.99
N ASP A 57 1.14 21.38 4.52
CA ASP A 57 0.94 21.89 5.87
C ASP A 57 1.15 20.84 6.99
N TRP A 58 1.28 19.56 6.62
CA TRP A 58 1.66 18.49 7.55
C TRP A 58 3.17 18.33 7.71
N ARG A 59 3.93 19.07 6.92
CA ARG A 59 5.39 19.05 7.01
C ARG A 59 5.86 19.72 8.31
N GLY A 60 6.61 18.98 9.13
CA GLY A 60 7.24 19.49 10.32
C GLY A 60 8.43 20.41 10.00
N ALA A 61 8.82 21.27 10.95
CA ALA A 61 9.92 22.21 10.80
C ALA A 61 11.28 21.54 10.49
N GLU A 62 11.49 20.33 11.03
CA GLU A 62 12.71 19.53 10.82
C GLU A 62 12.56 18.49 9.68
N GLY A 63 11.49 18.60 8.89
CA GLY A 63 11.11 17.64 7.87
C GLY A 63 10.17 16.54 8.40
N SER A 64 9.62 15.78 7.49
CA SER A 64 8.68 14.69 7.79
C SER A 64 9.00 13.43 7.01
N LEU A 65 8.76 12.28 7.65
CA LEU A 65 8.74 10.99 6.99
C LEU A 65 7.32 10.71 6.49
N CYS A 66 7.21 10.29 5.23
CA CYS A 66 5.96 9.82 4.66
C CYS A 66 6.14 8.40 4.11
N LEU A 67 5.21 7.51 4.45
CA LEU A 67 5.08 6.20 3.83
C LEU A 67 3.86 6.20 2.91
N VAL A 68 4.08 5.90 1.64
CA VAL A 68 3.02 5.84 0.61
C VAL A 68 2.78 4.40 0.22
N SER A 69 1.56 3.92 0.39
CA SER A 69 1.09 2.60 -0.07
C SER A 69 0.14 2.73 -1.25
N GLY A 70 -0.22 1.60 -1.84
CA GLY A 70 -1.18 1.54 -2.93
C GLY A 70 -0.58 1.78 -4.31
N MET A 71 -1.41 2.24 -5.23
CA MET A 71 -1.08 2.30 -6.66
C MET A 71 0.01 3.31 -7.04
N ALA A 72 0.40 4.21 -6.13
CA ALA A 72 1.56 5.09 -6.34
C ALA A 72 2.87 4.30 -6.57
N GLY A 73 2.95 3.05 -6.09
CA GLY A 73 4.07 2.14 -6.32
C GLY A 73 3.95 1.27 -7.58
N SER A 74 2.94 1.47 -8.39
CA SER A 74 2.77 0.73 -9.65
C SER A 74 3.59 1.36 -10.78
N ARG A 75 3.67 0.65 -11.92
CA ARG A 75 4.33 1.15 -13.13
C ARG A 75 3.75 2.48 -13.63
N GLN A 76 2.48 2.76 -13.35
CA GLN A 76 1.79 4.00 -13.70
C GLN A 76 1.78 5.02 -12.55
N GLY A 77 2.39 4.66 -11.41
CA GLY A 77 2.41 5.49 -10.21
C GLY A 77 3.57 6.48 -10.16
N TRP A 78 3.88 6.94 -8.96
CA TRP A 78 4.97 7.89 -8.72
C TRP A 78 6.35 7.28 -8.99
N ILE A 79 6.55 6.04 -8.51
CA ILE A 79 7.75 5.25 -8.77
C ILE A 79 7.36 3.77 -8.78
N GLU A 80 7.97 2.98 -9.67
CA GLU A 80 7.74 1.54 -9.66
C GLU A 80 8.47 0.90 -8.48
N ALA A 81 7.69 0.40 -7.51
CA ALA A 81 8.19 -0.38 -6.38
C ALA A 81 8.03 -1.89 -6.71
N PRO A 82 9.13 -2.67 -6.77
CA PRO A 82 9.09 -4.11 -7.05
C PRO A 82 8.27 -4.84 -5.99
N TYR A 83 7.57 -5.90 -6.41
CA TYR A 83 6.83 -6.74 -5.48
C TYR A 83 7.78 -7.52 -4.54
N CYS A 84 7.34 -7.72 -3.30
CA CYS A 84 7.93 -8.64 -2.37
C CYS A 84 7.26 -10.01 -2.52
N ALA A 85 8.02 -11.06 -2.77
CA ALA A 85 7.45 -12.40 -2.93
C ALA A 85 6.99 -12.96 -1.57
N CYS A 86 5.84 -13.62 -1.55
CA CYS A 86 5.40 -14.41 -0.40
C CYS A 86 6.25 -15.69 -0.23
N PRO A 87 6.48 -16.14 1.02
CA PRO A 87 6.01 -15.61 2.30
C PRO A 87 6.73 -14.32 2.70
N ALA A 88 5.99 -13.28 3.06
CA ALA A 88 6.56 -12.01 3.47
C ALA A 88 5.94 -11.49 4.78
N GLY A 89 6.77 -11.00 5.66
CA GLY A 89 6.39 -10.29 6.87
C GLY A 89 6.73 -8.81 6.79
N PHE A 90 6.55 -8.13 7.90
CA PHE A 90 6.81 -6.70 8.01
C PHE A 90 8.25 -6.33 7.64
N ASP A 91 9.22 -7.12 8.12
CA ASP A 91 10.65 -6.83 7.92
C ASP A 91 11.07 -6.96 6.46
N GLU A 92 10.54 -7.97 5.74
CA GLU A 92 10.84 -8.15 4.32
C GLU A 92 10.25 -7.03 3.47
N VAL A 93 9.06 -6.54 3.81
CA VAL A 93 8.43 -5.42 3.14
C VAL A 93 9.18 -4.12 3.45
N ALA A 94 9.54 -3.89 4.72
CA ALA A 94 10.29 -2.72 5.15
C ALA A 94 11.68 -2.63 4.49
N ALA A 95 12.35 -3.77 4.30
CA ALA A 95 13.66 -3.84 3.63
C ALA A 95 13.59 -3.51 2.12
N LYS A 96 12.41 -3.52 1.52
CA LYS A 96 12.18 -3.24 0.10
C LYS A 96 11.47 -1.91 -0.17
N LEU A 97 11.40 -1.02 0.82
CA LEU A 97 10.91 0.33 0.63
C LEU A 97 11.69 1.06 -0.49
N VAL A 98 10.98 1.72 -1.38
CA VAL A 98 11.59 2.51 -2.45
C VAL A 98 11.48 3.99 -2.12
N TRP A 99 12.63 4.64 -1.99
CA TRP A 99 12.70 6.06 -1.63
C TRP A 99 12.53 6.95 -2.86
N ILE A 100 11.70 7.98 -2.74
CA ILE A 100 11.55 9.01 -3.75
C ILE A 100 12.77 9.95 -3.67
N THR A 101 13.56 9.98 -4.73
CA THR A 101 14.80 10.77 -4.79
C THR A 101 14.55 12.26 -5.04
N ASP A 102 13.47 12.56 -5.75
CA ASP A 102 13.00 13.91 -6.11
C ASP A 102 11.79 14.33 -5.24
N ALA A 103 11.76 13.87 -3.99
CA ALA A 103 10.73 14.26 -3.04
C ALA A 103 10.74 15.78 -2.80
N PRO A 104 9.57 16.40 -2.58
CA PRO A 104 9.50 17.82 -2.26
C PRO A 104 10.36 18.18 -1.04
N ALA A 105 10.89 19.40 -1.03
CA ALA A 105 11.81 19.85 0.01
C ALA A 105 11.21 19.69 1.42
N GLY A 106 12.00 19.12 2.33
CA GLY A 106 11.57 18.83 3.71
C GLY A 106 10.76 17.54 3.87
N TRP A 107 10.61 16.74 2.79
CA TRP A 107 9.99 15.43 2.85
C TRP A 107 11.00 14.30 2.61
N ARG A 108 10.87 13.25 3.38
CA ARG A 108 11.46 11.95 3.11
C ARG A 108 10.31 10.99 2.81
N ILE A 109 10.17 10.59 1.56
CA ILE A 109 9.03 9.78 1.10
C ILE A 109 9.54 8.41 0.67
N ALA A 110 8.94 7.35 1.23
CA ALA A 110 9.17 5.99 0.80
C ALA A 110 7.86 5.34 0.33
N VAL A 111 7.94 4.59 -0.76
CA VAL A 111 6.81 3.83 -1.30
C VAL A 111 6.93 2.39 -0.84
N VAL A 112 5.82 1.88 -0.29
CA VAL A 112 5.73 0.50 0.19
C VAL A 112 5.55 -0.43 -1.02
N PRO A 113 6.36 -1.51 -1.15
CA PRO A 113 6.20 -2.49 -2.20
C PRO A 113 4.91 -3.30 -1.99
N GLY A 114 4.26 -3.69 -3.08
CA GLY A 114 3.19 -4.70 -3.01
C GLY A 114 3.75 -6.11 -2.76
N LEU A 115 2.86 -7.09 -2.67
CA LEU A 115 3.21 -8.50 -2.56
C LEU A 115 2.85 -9.27 -3.83
N SER A 116 3.63 -10.31 -4.10
CA SER A 116 3.34 -11.30 -5.15
C SER A 116 3.37 -12.71 -4.57
N CYS A 117 2.54 -13.58 -5.13
CA CYS A 117 2.62 -15.02 -4.89
C CYS A 117 2.34 -15.79 -6.20
N GLU A 118 2.71 -17.06 -6.22
CA GLU A 118 2.42 -17.96 -7.31
C GLU A 118 1.52 -19.10 -6.84
N HIS A 119 0.52 -19.42 -7.64
CA HIS A 119 -0.35 -20.56 -7.42
C HIS A 119 0.03 -21.70 -8.35
N PRO A 120 -0.09 -22.96 -7.92
CA PRO A 120 0.06 -24.09 -8.83
C PRO A 120 -0.83 -23.93 -10.07
N ALA A 121 -0.31 -24.23 -11.23
CA ALA A 121 -1.12 -24.22 -12.45
C ALA A 121 -2.30 -25.18 -12.29
N SER A 122 -3.51 -24.72 -12.63
CA SER A 122 -4.73 -25.51 -12.53
C SER A 122 -4.81 -26.62 -13.59
N THR A 123 -3.98 -26.54 -14.65
CA THR A 123 -3.94 -27.50 -15.75
C THR A 123 -2.81 -28.51 -15.52
N PRO A 124 -3.08 -29.82 -15.47
CA PRO A 124 -2.05 -30.84 -15.38
C PRO A 124 -1.06 -30.73 -16.57
N GLY A 125 0.24 -30.67 -16.25
CA GLY A 125 1.30 -30.58 -17.25
C GLY A 125 1.68 -29.15 -17.69
N ALA A 126 1.01 -28.12 -17.19
CA ALA A 126 1.46 -26.74 -17.41
C ALA A 126 2.71 -26.45 -16.58
N SER A 127 3.76 -25.96 -17.20
CA SER A 127 4.96 -25.47 -16.53
C SER A 127 4.76 -24.01 -16.11
N GLY A 128 4.94 -23.74 -14.81
CA GLY A 128 4.85 -22.40 -14.22
C GLY A 128 3.60 -22.18 -13.39
N GLY A 129 3.72 -21.32 -12.36
CA GLY A 129 2.63 -20.91 -11.49
C GLY A 129 1.77 -19.81 -12.14
N VAL A 130 0.55 -19.64 -11.61
CA VAL A 130 -0.27 -18.46 -11.94
C VAL A 130 0.09 -17.37 -10.96
N PRO A 131 0.66 -16.24 -11.43
CA PRO A 131 1.03 -15.15 -10.53
C PRO A 131 -0.23 -14.41 -10.03
N ASP A 132 -0.19 -14.01 -8.78
CA ASP A 132 -1.15 -13.10 -8.17
C ASP A 132 -0.41 -11.97 -7.47
N VAL A 133 -1.00 -10.77 -7.44
CA VAL A 133 -0.38 -9.58 -6.85
C VAL A 133 -1.39 -8.80 -6.02
N MET A 134 -0.90 -8.14 -4.98
CA MET A 134 -1.65 -7.11 -4.25
C MET A 134 -0.77 -5.88 -4.03
N ARG A 135 -1.40 -4.71 -3.89
CA ARG A 135 -0.69 -3.47 -3.62
C ARG A 135 -1.59 -2.51 -2.85
N GLY A 136 -1.21 -2.29 -1.57
CA GLY A 136 -1.97 -1.52 -0.59
C GLY A 136 -2.63 -2.42 0.46
N GLU A 137 -3.16 -3.56 0.07
CA GLU A 137 -3.83 -4.50 0.99
C GLU A 137 -2.85 -5.13 1.98
N GLU A 138 -1.57 -5.31 1.64
CA GLU A 138 -0.54 -5.79 2.55
C GLU A 138 -0.39 -4.89 3.79
N VAL A 139 -0.48 -3.57 3.60
CA VAL A 139 -0.40 -2.61 4.71
C VAL A 139 -1.61 -2.74 5.64
N GLN A 140 -2.80 -2.95 5.06
CA GLN A 140 -4.03 -3.17 5.82
C GLN A 140 -3.96 -4.47 6.63
N ILE A 141 -3.41 -5.54 6.07
CA ILE A 141 -3.24 -6.82 6.77
C ILE A 141 -2.25 -6.66 7.93
N PHE A 142 -1.09 -6.05 7.73
CA PHE A 142 -0.12 -5.80 8.80
C PHE A 142 -0.70 -4.88 9.89
N GLY A 143 -1.46 -3.86 9.51
CA GLY A 143 -2.20 -3.02 10.45
C GLY A 143 -3.21 -3.82 11.27
N ALA A 144 -3.98 -4.70 10.63
CA ALA A 144 -4.95 -5.56 11.32
C ALA A 144 -4.26 -6.55 12.28
N ILE A 145 -3.14 -7.16 11.87
CA ILE A 145 -2.31 -8.02 12.76
C ILE A 145 -1.86 -7.24 13.98
N GLN A 146 -1.36 -6.01 13.80
CA GLN A 146 -0.88 -5.18 14.89
C GLN A 146 -1.99 -4.78 15.86
N LEU A 147 -3.16 -4.42 15.33
CA LEU A 147 -4.30 -3.95 16.14
C LEU A 147 -5.01 -5.08 16.89
N THR A 148 -5.10 -6.27 16.27
CA THR A 148 -5.87 -7.40 16.82
C THR A 148 -5.00 -8.41 17.57
N GLY A 149 -3.70 -8.43 17.32
CA GLY A 149 -2.78 -9.47 17.78
C GLY A 149 -2.93 -10.82 17.06
N LEU A 150 -3.82 -10.93 16.07
CA LEU A 150 -4.03 -12.15 15.29
C LEU A 150 -2.88 -12.37 14.34
N ARG A 151 -2.06 -13.38 14.60
CA ARG A 151 -0.87 -13.70 13.80
C ARG A 151 -1.08 -14.86 12.84
N ASP A 152 -2.20 -15.55 12.93
CA ASP A 152 -2.55 -16.70 12.11
C ASP A 152 -4.02 -16.60 11.68
N GLY A 153 -4.31 -16.90 10.41
CA GLY A 153 -5.68 -16.90 9.93
C GLY A 153 -5.84 -16.49 8.48
N LEU A 154 -7.09 -16.38 8.08
CA LEU A 154 -7.49 -15.88 6.77
C LEU A 154 -8.00 -14.44 6.90
N PHE A 155 -7.34 -13.54 6.21
CA PHE A 155 -7.75 -12.13 6.11
C PHE A 155 -8.47 -11.92 4.78
N VAL A 156 -9.67 -11.37 4.84
CA VAL A 156 -10.47 -11.07 3.65
C VAL A 156 -10.64 -9.57 3.53
N LEU A 157 -10.14 -9.01 2.44
CA LEU A 157 -10.24 -7.58 2.12
C LEU A 157 -11.17 -7.41 0.93
N PRO A 158 -12.43 -7.01 1.17
CA PRO A 158 -13.37 -6.73 0.10
C PRO A 158 -12.92 -5.51 -0.73
N GLY A 159 -13.23 -5.54 -2.03
CA GLY A 159 -12.91 -4.44 -2.93
C GLY A 159 -13.38 -4.74 -4.35
N THR A 160 -12.97 -3.91 -5.31
CA THR A 160 -13.13 -4.19 -6.74
C THR A 160 -12.58 -5.60 -7.05
N HIS A 161 -11.39 -5.88 -6.54
CA HIS A 161 -10.73 -7.18 -6.53
C HIS A 161 -10.50 -7.59 -5.07
N SER A 162 -11.34 -8.47 -4.52
CA SER A 162 -11.20 -8.95 -3.14
C SER A 162 -9.96 -9.81 -2.99
N LYS A 163 -9.19 -9.56 -1.92
CA LYS A 163 -8.01 -10.37 -1.56
C LYS A 163 -8.34 -11.30 -0.39
N TRP A 164 -7.97 -12.55 -0.54
CA TRP A 164 -8.10 -13.58 0.49
C TRP A 164 -6.70 -14.05 0.85
N ALA A 165 -6.15 -13.51 1.91
CA ALA A 165 -4.77 -13.69 2.30
C ALA A 165 -4.63 -14.62 3.50
N THR A 166 -3.80 -15.64 3.38
CA THR A 166 -3.43 -16.54 4.47
C THR A 166 -2.23 -15.96 5.21
N VAL A 167 -2.37 -15.82 6.51
CA VAL A 167 -1.31 -15.35 7.41
C VAL A 167 -0.92 -16.48 8.35
N GLN A 168 0.38 -16.70 8.52
CA GLN A 168 0.96 -17.65 9.47
C GLN A 168 2.15 -16.99 10.17
N ASN A 169 2.17 -17.04 11.50
CA ASN A 169 3.20 -16.40 12.33
C ASN A 169 3.43 -14.91 12.00
N GLY A 170 2.37 -14.18 11.64
CA GLY A 170 2.44 -12.77 11.26
C GLY A 170 3.04 -12.50 9.87
N ARG A 171 3.17 -13.52 9.03
CA ARG A 171 3.66 -13.44 7.65
C ARG A 171 2.52 -13.77 6.69
N ILE A 172 2.39 -13.01 5.62
CA ILE A 172 1.48 -13.35 4.53
C ILE A 172 2.13 -14.46 3.71
N THR A 173 1.57 -15.67 3.79
CA THR A 173 2.15 -16.86 3.12
C THR A 173 1.67 -17.02 1.69
N GLY A 174 0.52 -16.41 1.35
CA GLY A 174 -0.05 -16.40 0.02
C GLY A 174 -1.44 -15.78 0.04
N PHE A 175 -1.98 -15.51 -1.12
CA PHE A 175 -3.33 -14.92 -1.25
C PHE A 175 -3.96 -15.28 -2.59
N LYS A 176 -5.29 -15.15 -2.68
CA LYS A 176 -6.06 -15.28 -3.93
C LYS A 176 -6.89 -14.04 -4.16
N THR A 177 -6.94 -13.62 -5.41
CA THR A 177 -7.74 -12.48 -5.87
C THR A 177 -9.03 -12.96 -6.53
N PHE A 178 -10.15 -12.31 -6.19
CA PHE A 178 -11.46 -12.55 -6.77
C PHE A 178 -12.08 -11.24 -7.23
N MET A 179 -12.54 -11.17 -8.47
CA MET A 179 -13.16 -9.99 -9.10
C MET A 179 -14.60 -9.78 -8.59
N THR A 180 -14.78 -9.60 -7.29
CA THR A 180 -16.11 -9.56 -6.67
C THR A 180 -16.82 -8.23 -6.87
N GLY A 181 -16.22 -7.12 -6.46
CA GLY A 181 -16.82 -5.80 -6.57
C GLY A 181 -17.00 -5.33 -8.01
N GLU A 182 -16.03 -5.61 -8.87
CA GLU A 182 -16.13 -5.31 -10.30
C GLU A 182 -17.28 -6.07 -10.95
N PHE A 183 -17.37 -7.38 -10.70
CA PHE A 183 -18.44 -8.21 -11.24
C PHE A 183 -19.81 -7.77 -10.74
N PHE A 184 -19.92 -7.43 -9.46
CA PHE A 184 -21.14 -6.88 -8.87
C PHE A 184 -21.57 -5.57 -9.54
N ALA A 185 -20.61 -4.66 -9.78
CA ALA A 185 -20.90 -3.38 -10.43
C ALA A 185 -21.39 -3.57 -11.87
N LEU A 186 -20.74 -4.47 -12.63
CA LEU A 186 -21.17 -4.80 -14.00
C LEU A 186 -22.58 -5.41 -14.05
N LEU A 187 -22.90 -6.32 -13.15
CA LEU A 187 -24.23 -6.96 -13.08
C LEU A 187 -25.33 -5.97 -12.69
N ARG A 188 -25.04 -4.91 -11.96
CA ARG A 188 -26.03 -3.87 -11.60
C ARG A 188 -26.31 -2.87 -12.72
N GLN A 189 -25.44 -2.78 -13.71
CA GLN A 189 -25.59 -1.84 -14.84
C GLN A 189 -26.37 -2.44 -16.01
N HIS A 190 -26.65 -3.73 -15.97
CA HIS A 190 -27.41 -4.50 -16.94
C HIS A 190 -28.63 -5.18 -16.29
#